data_679d0a0df705df953387d9e50adc3a56
#
_entry.id   679d0a0df705df953387d9e50adc3a56
#
_cell.length_a   1.000
_cell.length_b   1.000
_cell.length_c   1.000
_cell.angle_alpha   90.00
_cell.angle_beta   90.00
_cell.angle_gamma   90.00
#
_symmetry.space_group_name_H-M   'P 1'
#
loop_
_entity.id
_entity.type
_entity.pdbx_description
1 polymer ?
#
loop_
_entity_poly.entity_id
_entity_poly.type
_entity_poly.pdbx_seq_one_letter_code
_entity_poly.pdbx_strand_id
1 'polypeptide(L)'
;TMTQAIQNPHHITKRFYETYPDEFDGVVIFTTFPDAASADASVAWHLSVQQDIEGIGSDRMNYGILWGSGGELHSFINMQYVGKYGSNMGSPNHWSHGVMAHEFGHRWLVHAKYLKSDGTIATDLLGRQDSHWATGVQASSSVMDGHEWQDYGNGTFKIINKNRRFAPMDQYLMGMIPAEDVPDFFIIQNMVRKGKSVATDIELPVGITVQGTREDVTMDQVLAAMGPRKPDYTQSQREFRLAIVLLTAPGESATSFAPYVERLESFR
;
A
#
# COMPACT_ATOMS: atom_id res chain seq x y z
N THR A 1 -16.47 5.08 23.64
CA THR A 1 -17.12 4.00 22.86
C THR A 1 -16.10 3.36 21.94
N MET A 2 -16.28 2.10 21.52
CA MET A 2 -15.36 1.37 20.62
C MET A 2 -15.14 2.08 19.28
N THR A 3 -16.17 2.70 18.73
CA THR A 3 -16.06 3.55 17.53
C THR A 3 -15.03 4.67 17.72
N GLN A 4 -14.95 5.28 18.92
CA GLN A 4 -13.94 6.31 19.22
C GLN A 4 -12.54 5.73 19.36
N ALA A 5 -12.35 4.49 19.83
CA ALA A 5 -11.03 3.86 19.90
C ALA A 5 -10.46 3.60 18.50
N ILE A 6 -11.30 3.21 17.53
CA ILE A 6 -10.88 3.00 16.15
C ILE A 6 -10.65 4.34 15.45
N GLN A 7 -11.38 5.38 15.78
CA GLN A 7 -11.14 6.75 15.29
C GLN A 7 -9.84 7.38 15.85
N ASN A 8 -9.31 6.84 16.95
CA ASN A 8 -8.05 7.26 17.57
C ASN A 8 -7.12 6.05 17.76
N PRO A 9 -6.58 5.49 16.69
CA PRO A 9 -5.86 4.21 16.70
C PRO A 9 -4.61 4.21 17.58
N HIS A 10 -4.00 5.37 17.83
CA HIS A 10 -2.87 5.49 18.75
C HIS A 10 -3.19 5.08 20.20
N HIS A 11 -4.47 5.09 20.62
CA HIS A 11 -4.85 4.54 21.93
C HIS A 11 -4.73 3.01 21.97
N ILE A 12 -4.94 2.35 20.85
CA ILE A 12 -4.80 0.90 20.71
C ILE A 12 -3.33 0.52 20.89
N THR A 13 -2.44 1.19 20.19
CA THR A 13 -1.01 0.88 20.25
C THR A 13 -0.41 1.26 21.61
N LYS A 14 -0.80 2.39 22.20
CA LYS A 14 -0.39 2.75 23.58
C LYS A 14 -0.77 1.65 24.56
N ARG A 15 -2.02 1.16 24.50
CA ARG A 15 -2.47 0.08 25.38
C ARG A 15 -1.74 -1.23 25.11
N PHE A 16 -1.42 -1.51 23.84
CA PHE A 16 -0.61 -2.66 23.44
C PHE A 16 0.79 -2.59 24.09
N TYR A 17 1.49 -1.47 23.97
CA TYR A 17 2.83 -1.28 24.50
C TYR A 17 2.91 -1.15 26.04
N GLU A 18 1.78 -1.00 26.75
CA GLU A 18 1.76 -1.17 28.20
C GLU A 18 2.04 -2.62 28.64
N THR A 19 1.86 -3.59 27.73
CA THR A 19 1.97 -5.03 28.00
C THR A 19 3.09 -5.69 27.22
N TYR A 20 3.33 -5.26 25.99
CA TYR A 20 4.28 -5.86 25.06
C TYR A 20 5.48 -4.94 24.81
N PRO A 21 6.69 -5.50 24.59
CA PRO A 21 7.86 -4.68 24.28
C PRO A 21 7.70 -3.98 22.93
N ASP A 22 8.41 -2.85 22.77
CA ASP A 22 8.51 -2.10 21.52
C ASP A 22 9.53 -2.78 20.60
N GLU A 23 9.10 -3.81 19.86
CA GLU A 23 9.95 -4.61 18.96
C GLU A 23 9.25 -4.95 17.64
N PHE A 24 8.15 -4.27 17.33
CA PHE A 24 7.34 -4.54 16.14
C PHE A 24 7.42 -3.39 15.15
N ASP A 25 7.74 -3.70 13.90
CA ASP A 25 7.69 -2.75 12.78
C ASP A 25 6.26 -2.30 12.45
N GLY A 26 5.29 -3.14 12.72
CA GLY A 26 3.89 -2.84 12.46
C GLY A 26 2.94 -3.48 13.47
N VAL A 27 1.86 -2.76 13.75
CA VAL A 27 0.70 -3.29 14.49
C VAL A 27 -0.47 -3.42 13.54
N VAL A 28 -0.95 -4.64 13.39
CA VAL A 28 -2.07 -5.00 12.51
C VAL A 28 -3.26 -5.36 13.37
N ILE A 29 -4.37 -4.63 13.21
CA ILE A 29 -5.58 -4.94 13.96
C ILE A 29 -6.64 -5.60 13.08
N PHE A 30 -7.33 -6.56 13.68
CA PHE A 30 -8.61 -7.10 13.24
C PHE A 30 -9.67 -6.89 14.32
N THR A 31 -10.93 -6.88 13.94
CA THR A 31 -12.05 -6.77 14.89
C THR A 31 -12.98 -7.96 14.80
N THR A 32 -13.65 -8.34 15.90
CA THR A 32 -14.73 -9.33 15.90
C THR A 32 -16.06 -8.74 15.47
N PHE A 33 -16.13 -7.44 15.26
CA PHE A 33 -17.34 -6.67 14.92
C PHE A 33 -17.09 -5.79 13.69
N PRO A 34 -18.14 -5.51 12.89
CA PRO A 34 -18.04 -4.54 11.80
C PRO A 34 -17.70 -3.15 12.36
N ASP A 35 -16.69 -2.50 11.78
CA ASP A 35 -16.36 -1.12 12.08
C ASP A 35 -17.30 -0.16 11.36
N ALA A 36 -17.75 0.90 12.04
CA ALA A 36 -18.59 1.93 11.43
C ALA A 36 -17.82 2.73 10.35
N ALA A 37 -16.47 2.79 10.44
CA ALA A 37 -15.61 3.36 9.39
C ALA A 37 -15.58 2.50 8.12
N SER A 38 -15.97 1.21 8.19
CA SER A 38 -16.14 0.35 7.01
C SER A 38 -17.30 0.77 6.11
N ALA A 39 -18.09 1.77 6.50
CA ALA A 39 -19.13 2.36 5.66
C ALA A 39 -18.57 3.09 4.43
N ASP A 40 -17.28 3.45 4.42
CA ASP A 40 -16.62 4.17 3.33
C ASP A 40 -16.02 3.26 2.25
N ALA A 41 -16.53 2.04 2.07
CA ALA A 41 -16.10 1.09 1.04
C ALA A 41 -14.61 0.66 1.11
N SER A 42 -13.83 1.14 2.07
CA SER A 42 -12.46 0.71 2.30
C SER A 42 -12.42 -0.71 2.85
N VAL A 43 -11.59 -1.56 2.24
CA VAL A 43 -11.42 -2.94 2.71
C VAL A 43 -10.49 -3.00 3.93
N ALA A 44 -9.48 -2.15 3.95
CA ALA A 44 -8.52 -1.98 5.01
C ALA A 44 -7.92 -0.57 4.88
N TRP A 45 -7.07 -0.17 5.80
CA TRP A 45 -6.32 1.09 5.70
C TRP A 45 -5.04 1.07 6.53
N HIS A 46 -4.09 1.89 6.13
CA HIS A 46 -2.79 2.06 6.74
C HIS A 46 -2.59 3.49 7.26
N LEU A 47 -1.85 3.62 8.37
CA LEU A 47 -1.30 4.88 8.83
C LEU A 47 0.21 4.74 9.05
N SER A 48 0.98 5.63 8.46
CA SER A 48 2.41 5.73 8.71
C SER A 48 2.64 6.34 10.09
N VAL A 49 3.43 5.66 10.92
CA VAL A 49 3.85 6.12 12.25
C VAL A 49 5.23 6.74 12.19
N GLN A 50 6.13 6.11 11.46
CA GLN A 50 7.48 6.59 11.21
C GLN A 50 7.87 6.33 9.76
N GLN A 51 8.54 7.29 9.15
CA GLN A 51 9.16 7.21 7.84
C GLN A 51 10.54 7.87 7.91
N ASP A 52 11.60 7.09 7.76
CA ASP A 52 13.00 7.50 7.88
C ASP A 52 13.82 7.32 6.60
N ILE A 53 13.18 6.83 5.52
CA ILE A 53 13.81 6.50 4.24
C ILE A 53 13.85 7.74 3.34
N GLU A 54 15.01 8.00 2.74
CA GLU A 54 15.18 9.04 1.72
C GLU A 54 14.97 8.46 0.31
N GLY A 55 14.62 9.31 -0.65
CA GLY A 55 14.54 8.95 -2.07
C GLY A 55 13.34 8.10 -2.46
N ILE A 56 12.25 8.08 -1.67
CA ILE A 56 11.00 7.39 -1.99
C ILE A 56 9.84 8.36 -2.27
N GLY A 57 10.11 9.67 -2.28
CA GLY A 57 9.13 10.72 -2.63
C GLY A 57 8.28 11.21 -1.47
N SER A 58 8.27 10.53 -0.32
CA SER A 58 7.61 10.97 0.91
C SER A 58 8.57 11.70 1.86
N ASP A 59 8.05 12.60 2.67
CA ASP A 59 8.81 13.29 3.70
C ASP A 59 9.13 12.37 4.89
N ARG A 60 10.27 12.60 5.52
CA ARG A 60 10.64 11.91 6.76
C ARG A 60 9.79 12.42 7.93
N MET A 61 9.30 11.50 8.74
CA MET A 61 8.49 11.82 9.92
C MET A 61 8.68 10.77 11.02
N ASN A 62 8.42 11.14 12.27
CA ASN A 62 8.38 10.22 13.40
C ASN A 62 7.32 10.67 14.42
N TYR A 63 6.26 9.92 14.54
CA TYR A 63 5.19 10.08 15.51
C TYR A 63 5.18 8.96 16.56
N GLY A 64 6.23 8.14 16.66
CA GLY A 64 6.31 6.96 17.53
C GLY A 64 5.84 7.22 18.96
N ILE A 65 6.30 8.32 19.58
CA ILE A 65 5.90 8.71 20.96
C ILE A 65 4.37 8.87 21.07
N LEU A 66 3.71 9.44 20.06
CA LEU A 66 2.25 9.58 20.04
C LEU A 66 1.56 8.22 20.03
N TRP A 67 2.19 7.21 19.44
CA TRP A 67 1.70 5.84 19.33
C TRP A 67 2.17 4.93 20.47
N GLY A 68 2.98 5.42 21.40
CA GLY A 68 3.52 4.65 22.52
C GLY A 68 4.74 3.82 22.20
N SER A 69 5.35 4.03 21.02
CA SER A 69 6.59 3.37 20.59
C SER A 69 7.80 4.29 20.82
N GLY A 70 8.93 3.71 21.23
CA GLY A 70 10.21 4.37 21.36
C GLY A 70 10.98 4.53 20.04
N GLY A 71 10.49 3.94 18.95
CA GLY A 71 11.12 4.07 17.64
C GLY A 71 11.04 2.86 16.72
N GLU A 72 10.47 1.74 17.16
CA GLU A 72 10.37 0.53 16.31
C GLU A 72 9.12 0.53 15.42
N LEU A 73 8.02 1.15 15.86
CA LEU A 73 6.77 1.13 15.13
C LEU A 73 6.79 2.07 13.91
N HIS A 74 6.67 1.51 12.71
CA HIS A 74 6.60 2.25 11.45
C HIS A 74 5.18 2.31 10.87
N SER A 75 4.37 1.27 11.11
CA SER A 75 3.07 1.10 10.46
C SER A 75 1.98 0.69 11.43
N PHE A 76 0.81 1.31 11.29
CA PHE A 76 -0.43 0.83 11.87
C PHE A 76 -1.39 0.43 10.74
N ILE A 77 -1.90 -0.80 10.78
CA ILE A 77 -2.76 -1.35 9.73
C ILE A 77 -4.08 -1.80 10.36
N ASN A 78 -5.19 -1.32 9.82
CA ASN A 78 -6.50 -1.79 10.21
C ASN A 78 -7.11 -2.67 9.12
N MET A 79 -7.10 -3.98 9.34
CA MET A 79 -7.73 -4.99 8.47
C MET A 79 -9.24 -5.12 8.72
N GLN A 80 -9.79 -4.39 9.71
CA GLN A 80 -11.21 -4.33 10.05
C GLN A 80 -11.80 -5.69 10.49
N TYR A 81 -13.11 -5.90 10.24
CA TYR A 81 -13.83 -7.09 10.68
C TYR A 81 -13.28 -8.37 10.04
N VAL A 82 -12.72 -9.27 10.88
CA VAL A 82 -12.12 -10.52 10.42
C VAL A 82 -13.11 -11.44 9.69
N GLY A 83 -14.41 -11.36 10.04
CA GLY A 83 -15.43 -12.19 9.44
C GLY A 83 -15.64 -11.96 7.93
N LYS A 84 -15.31 -10.78 7.41
CA LYS A 84 -15.43 -10.49 5.97
C LYS A 84 -14.48 -11.29 5.08
N TYR A 85 -13.38 -11.78 5.65
CA TYR A 85 -12.39 -12.58 4.91
C TYR A 85 -12.78 -14.07 4.79
N GLY A 86 -13.85 -14.50 5.46
CA GLY A 86 -14.28 -15.90 5.44
C GLY A 86 -13.40 -16.82 6.31
N SER A 87 -13.79 -18.10 6.36
CA SER A 87 -13.10 -19.11 7.20
C SER A 87 -11.77 -19.60 6.61
N ASN A 88 -11.53 -19.36 5.33
CA ASN A 88 -10.35 -19.82 4.58
C ASN A 88 -9.31 -18.73 4.35
N MET A 89 -9.31 -17.65 5.14
CA MET A 89 -8.41 -16.51 4.94
C MET A 89 -6.92 -16.87 5.03
N GLY A 90 -6.55 -17.94 5.72
CA GLY A 90 -5.19 -18.46 5.76
C GLY A 90 -4.79 -19.37 4.59
N SER A 91 -5.70 -19.63 3.64
CA SER A 91 -5.37 -20.44 2.46
C SER A 91 -4.36 -19.72 1.55
N PRO A 92 -3.41 -20.45 0.94
CA PRO A 92 -2.48 -19.86 -0.02
C PRO A 92 -3.21 -19.07 -1.12
N ASN A 93 -2.69 -17.90 -1.46
CA ASN A 93 -3.26 -16.97 -2.44
C ASN A 93 -4.67 -16.43 -2.11
N HIS A 94 -5.12 -16.53 -0.87
CA HIS A 94 -6.36 -15.87 -0.47
C HIS A 94 -6.22 -14.35 -0.61
N TRP A 95 -7.30 -13.70 -1.03
CA TRP A 95 -7.28 -12.25 -1.31
C TRP A 95 -6.90 -11.37 -0.10
N SER A 96 -7.08 -11.87 1.15
CA SER A 96 -6.64 -11.18 2.37
C SER A 96 -5.15 -10.92 2.42
N HIS A 97 -4.32 -11.81 1.86
CA HIS A 97 -2.88 -11.62 1.76
C HIS A 97 -2.54 -10.46 0.81
N GLY A 98 -3.28 -10.34 -0.30
CA GLY A 98 -3.15 -9.20 -1.21
C GLY A 98 -3.53 -7.87 -0.56
N VAL A 99 -4.58 -7.85 0.26
CA VAL A 99 -4.97 -6.67 1.06
C VAL A 99 -3.88 -6.33 2.07
N MET A 100 -3.38 -7.31 2.80
CA MET A 100 -2.30 -7.08 3.78
C MET A 100 -1.03 -6.58 3.12
N ALA A 101 -0.63 -7.14 1.97
CA ALA A 101 0.52 -6.70 1.20
C ALA A 101 0.35 -5.25 0.70
N HIS A 102 -0.86 -4.88 0.26
CA HIS A 102 -1.22 -3.53 -0.16
C HIS A 102 -1.06 -2.55 1.01
N GLU A 103 -1.70 -2.83 2.14
CA GLU A 103 -1.65 -1.94 3.30
C GLU A 103 -0.23 -1.81 3.87
N PHE A 104 0.50 -2.91 3.97
CA PHE A 104 1.89 -2.86 4.42
C PHE A 104 2.80 -2.14 3.41
N GLY A 105 2.49 -2.25 2.12
CA GLY A 105 3.16 -1.54 1.03
C GLY A 105 3.15 -0.02 1.22
N HIS A 106 2.09 0.55 1.79
CA HIS A 106 1.99 1.99 2.08
C HIS A 106 3.08 2.53 3.02
N ARG A 107 3.86 1.69 3.69
CA ARG A 107 5.08 2.12 4.38
C ARG A 107 6.08 2.80 3.44
N TRP A 108 6.13 2.41 2.17
CA TRP A 108 7.08 2.89 1.15
C TRP A 108 6.40 3.50 -0.08
N LEU A 109 5.13 3.15 -0.34
CA LEU A 109 4.44 3.29 -1.62
C LEU A 109 3.13 4.11 -1.47
N VAL A 110 2.69 4.80 -2.46
CA VAL A 110 3.33 5.26 -3.69
C VAL A 110 3.49 6.76 -3.54
N HIS A 111 4.71 7.27 -3.58
CA HIS A 111 4.99 8.71 -3.50
C HIS A 111 5.95 9.13 -4.62
N ALA A 112 6.11 8.28 -5.63
CA ALA A 112 7.06 8.47 -6.70
C ALA A 112 6.78 9.72 -7.53
N LYS A 113 7.86 10.44 -7.84
CA LYS A 113 7.88 11.65 -8.68
C LYS A 113 8.97 11.51 -9.73
N TYR A 114 8.87 12.25 -10.82
CA TYR A 114 9.90 12.28 -11.85
C TYR A 114 10.14 13.70 -12.38
N LEU A 115 11.33 13.94 -12.89
CA LEU A 115 11.70 15.22 -13.49
C LEU A 115 11.37 15.22 -14.98
N LYS A 116 10.50 16.14 -15.41
CA LYS A 116 10.18 16.34 -16.83
C LYS A 116 11.32 17.07 -17.56
N SER A 117 11.33 16.98 -18.89
CA SER A 117 12.34 17.63 -19.73
C SER A 117 12.34 19.16 -19.64
N ASP A 118 11.24 19.76 -19.20
CA ASP A 118 11.13 21.19 -18.94
C ASP A 118 11.68 21.64 -17.57
N GLY A 119 12.20 20.69 -16.77
CA GLY A 119 12.74 20.93 -15.44
C GLY A 119 11.71 20.94 -14.31
N THR A 120 10.45 20.63 -14.58
CA THR A 120 9.41 20.53 -13.54
C THR A 120 9.39 19.14 -12.92
N ILE A 121 9.11 19.05 -11.61
CA ILE A 121 8.86 17.80 -10.91
C ILE A 121 7.39 17.45 -11.06
N ALA A 122 7.12 16.30 -11.67
CA ALA A 122 5.77 15.80 -11.92
C ALA A 122 5.33 14.77 -10.88
N THR A 123 4.04 14.81 -10.57
CA THR A 123 3.34 13.86 -9.69
C THR A 123 2.33 13.01 -10.47
N ASP A 124 2.40 12.99 -11.79
CA ASP A 124 1.45 12.29 -12.67
C ASP A 124 1.46 10.76 -12.47
N LEU A 125 2.46 10.23 -11.76
CA LEU A 125 2.53 8.83 -11.35
C LEU A 125 1.56 8.49 -10.22
N LEU A 126 1.05 9.50 -9.50
CA LEU A 126 0.20 9.33 -8.33
C LEU A 126 -1.29 9.34 -8.73
N GLY A 127 -1.99 8.34 -8.27
CA GLY A 127 -3.43 8.15 -8.47
C GLY A 127 -4.24 8.40 -7.21
N ARG A 128 -5.05 7.44 -6.83
CA ARG A 128 -5.98 7.55 -5.70
C ARG A 128 -5.25 7.96 -4.41
N GLN A 129 -5.71 9.06 -3.80
CA GLN A 129 -5.21 9.61 -2.52
C GLN A 129 -3.71 9.96 -2.55
N ASP A 130 -3.10 10.17 -3.72
CA ASP A 130 -1.66 10.43 -3.90
C ASP A 130 -0.75 9.37 -3.24
N SER A 131 -1.26 8.15 -3.07
CA SER A 131 -0.60 7.03 -2.41
C SER A 131 -0.76 5.70 -3.17
N HIS A 132 -1.22 5.75 -4.42
CA HIS A 132 -1.39 4.61 -5.32
C HIS A 132 -0.85 4.98 -6.70
N TRP A 133 -0.59 3.99 -7.56
CA TRP A 133 -0.24 4.25 -8.94
C TRP A 133 -1.42 4.84 -9.71
N ALA A 134 -1.16 5.87 -10.50
CA ALA A 134 -2.18 6.43 -11.38
C ALA A 134 -2.63 5.39 -12.42
N THR A 135 -3.91 5.45 -12.80
CA THR A 135 -4.53 4.51 -13.75
C THR A 135 -3.71 4.31 -15.02
N GLY A 136 -3.11 5.39 -15.55
CA GLY A 136 -2.34 5.37 -16.79
C GLY A 136 -0.90 4.86 -16.67
N VAL A 137 -0.39 4.59 -15.47
CA VAL A 137 0.99 4.15 -15.28
C VAL A 137 1.14 2.68 -15.67
N GLN A 138 2.18 2.38 -16.48
CA GLN A 138 2.64 1.03 -16.72
C GLN A 138 3.38 0.53 -15.48
N ALA A 139 2.63 0.13 -14.46
CA ALA A 139 3.12 -0.29 -13.16
C ALA A 139 3.30 -1.82 -13.05
N SER A 140 3.31 -2.56 -14.16
CA SER A 140 3.55 -4.01 -14.22
C SER A 140 2.72 -4.83 -13.23
N SER A 141 1.43 -4.49 -13.07
CA SER A 141 0.48 -5.14 -12.16
C SER A 141 0.82 -4.98 -10.68
N SER A 142 1.23 -3.79 -10.25
CA SER A 142 1.49 -3.48 -8.85
C SER A 142 0.27 -3.74 -7.96
N VAL A 143 0.52 -4.24 -6.74
CA VAL A 143 -0.50 -4.38 -5.70
C VAL A 143 -1.09 -3.03 -5.26
N MET A 144 -0.40 -1.91 -5.53
CA MET A 144 -0.81 -0.54 -5.24
C MET A 144 -1.68 0.06 -6.37
N ASP A 145 -2.72 -0.66 -6.78
CA ASP A 145 -3.67 -0.31 -7.86
C ASP A 145 -3.03 -0.21 -9.27
N GLY A 146 -1.79 -0.66 -9.45
CA GLY A 146 -1.08 -0.56 -10.71
C GLY A 146 -1.58 -1.53 -11.78
N HIS A 147 -1.59 -1.06 -13.02
CA HIS A 147 -1.99 -1.85 -14.20
C HIS A 147 -0.77 -2.33 -14.99
N GLU A 148 -0.97 -3.36 -15.79
CA GLU A 148 -0.05 -3.77 -16.85
C GLU A 148 -0.69 -3.46 -18.20
N TRP A 149 -0.12 -2.49 -18.91
CA TRP A 149 -0.62 -2.00 -20.18
C TRP A 149 0.15 -2.58 -21.36
N GLN A 150 -0.56 -3.06 -22.35
CA GLN A 150 -0.03 -3.32 -23.69
C GLN A 150 -0.23 -2.09 -24.56
N ASP A 151 0.88 -1.54 -25.09
CA ASP A 151 0.89 -0.49 -26.07
C ASP A 151 0.83 -1.09 -27.49
N TYR A 152 -0.11 -0.66 -28.32
CA TYR A 152 -0.26 -1.08 -29.71
C TYR A 152 0.48 -0.17 -30.71
N GLY A 153 1.20 0.86 -30.23
CA GLY A 153 2.02 1.78 -31.06
C GLY A 153 1.23 2.81 -31.87
N ASN A 154 -0.09 2.91 -31.68
CA ASN A 154 -0.97 3.82 -32.42
C ASN A 154 -1.82 4.71 -31.50
N GLY A 155 -1.36 4.93 -30.26
CA GLY A 155 -2.11 5.64 -29.23
C GLY A 155 -3.22 4.83 -28.57
N THR A 156 -3.25 3.50 -28.83
CA THR A 156 -4.20 2.58 -28.22
C THR A 156 -3.49 1.70 -27.21
N PHE A 157 -4.05 1.59 -26.02
CA PHE A 157 -3.51 0.82 -24.91
C PHE A 157 -4.56 -0.10 -24.32
N LYS A 158 -4.17 -1.32 -23.90
CA LYS A 158 -5.07 -2.31 -23.30
C LYS A 158 -4.49 -2.86 -22.01
N ILE A 159 -5.29 -2.93 -20.96
CA ILE A 159 -4.91 -3.62 -19.72
C ILE A 159 -4.89 -5.13 -19.99
N ILE A 160 -3.72 -5.75 -19.84
CA ILE A 160 -3.51 -7.18 -20.10
C ILE A 160 -3.40 -8.00 -18.82
N ASN A 161 -3.05 -7.37 -17.70
CA ASN A 161 -2.84 -8.06 -16.45
C ASN A 161 -3.11 -7.14 -15.25
N LYS A 162 -3.48 -7.77 -14.14
CA LYS A 162 -3.73 -7.16 -12.84
C LYS A 162 -3.42 -8.16 -11.72
N ASN A 163 -2.30 -8.84 -11.83
CA ASN A 163 -1.81 -9.72 -10.77
C ASN A 163 -1.20 -8.87 -9.67
N ARG A 164 -1.80 -8.87 -8.50
CA ARG A 164 -1.35 -8.09 -7.35
C ARG A 164 -0.03 -8.62 -6.83
N ARG A 165 1.06 -7.92 -7.12
CA ARG A 165 2.43 -8.19 -6.68
C ARG A 165 3.17 -6.88 -6.45
N PHE A 166 4.27 -6.91 -5.77
CA PHE A 166 5.20 -5.78 -5.78
C PHE A 166 5.96 -5.77 -7.11
N ALA A 167 5.66 -4.78 -7.95
CA ALA A 167 6.30 -4.59 -9.26
C ALA A 167 7.72 -4.05 -9.11
N PRO A 168 8.56 -4.03 -10.17
CA PRO A 168 9.96 -3.59 -10.03
C PRO A 168 10.14 -2.22 -9.38
N MET A 169 9.31 -1.24 -9.73
CA MET A 169 9.37 0.08 -9.09
C MET A 169 8.97 0.04 -7.61
N ASP A 170 7.97 -0.77 -7.25
CA ASP A 170 7.64 -0.99 -5.83
C ASP A 170 8.83 -1.60 -5.09
N GLN A 171 9.45 -2.63 -5.68
CA GLN A 171 10.61 -3.30 -5.08
C GLN A 171 11.80 -2.37 -4.87
N TYR A 172 12.05 -1.43 -5.81
CA TYR A 172 13.06 -0.39 -5.63
C TYR A 172 12.70 0.53 -4.44
N LEU A 173 11.48 1.05 -4.40
CA LEU A 173 11.04 1.93 -3.31
C LEU A 173 11.05 1.22 -1.95
N MET A 174 10.79 -0.07 -1.92
CA MET A 174 10.93 -0.94 -0.73
C MET A 174 12.40 -1.26 -0.39
N GLY A 175 13.34 -0.98 -1.28
CA GLY A 175 14.76 -1.30 -1.12
C GLY A 175 15.10 -2.77 -1.35
N MET A 176 14.32 -3.46 -2.18
CA MET A 176 14.52 -4.88 -2.49
C MET A 176 15.48 -5.10 -3.66
N ILE A 177 15.51 -4.18 -4.61
CA ILE A 177 16.37 -4.18 -5.79
C ILE A 177 17.04 -2.82 -5.99
N PRO A 178 18.17 -2.73 -6.72
CA PRO A 178 18.77 -1.46 -7.11
C PRO A 178 17.98 -0.75 -8.22
N ALA A 179 18.28 0.53 -8.45
CA ALA A 179 17.58 1.34 -9.45
C ALA A 179 17.77 0.84 -10.89
N GLU A 180 18.94 0.31 -11.20
CA GLU A 180 19.29 -0.24 -12.51
C GLU A 180 18.52 -1.50 -12.91
N ASP A 181 17.90 -2.19 -11.94
CA ASP A 181 17.06 -3.36 -12.18
C ASP A 181 15.58 -2.98 -12.44
N VAL A 182 15.24 -1.69 -12.30
CA VAL A 182 13.89 -1.21 -12.64
C VAL A 182 13.85 -0.87 -14.12
N PRO A 183 13.04 -1.56 -14.92
CA PRO A 183 12.93 -1.24 -16.34
C PRO A 183 12.28 0.12 -16.54
N ASP A 184 12.63 0.79 -17.64
CA ASP A 184 11.89 1.99 -18.08
C ASP A 184 10.40 1.67 -18.23
N PHE A 185 9.59 2.63 -17.89
CA PHE A 185 8.15 2.50 -17.93
C PHE A 185 7.51 3.72 -18.62
N PHE A 186 6.21 3.76 -18.70
CA PHE A 186 5.50 4.89 -19.30
C PHE A 186 4.23 5.22 -18.53
N ILE A 187 3.74 6.43 -18.75
CA ILE A 187 2.41 6.87 -18.36
C ILE A 187 1.59 7.21 -19.61
N ILE A 188 0.31 6.87 -19.59
CA ILE A 188 -0.64 7.23 -20.64
C ILE A 188 -1.32 8.54 -20.23
N GLN A 189 -0.99 9.61 -20.93
CA GLN A 189 -1.58 10.92 -20.75
C GLN A 189 -2.86 11.07 -21.56
N ASN A 190 -3.78 11.94 -21.09
CA ASN A 190 -5.01 12.30 -21.80
C ASN A 190 -5.86 11.07 -22.19
N MET A 191 -5.99 10.11 -21.29
CA MET A 191 -6.73 8.88 -21.54
C MET A 191 -8.20 9.15 -21.88
N VAL A 192 -8.66 8.54 -22.98
CA VAL A 192 -10.05 8.59 -23.44
C VAL A 192 -10.59 7.19 -23.67
N ARG A 193 -11.81 6.94 -23.20
CA ARG A 193 -12.56 5.70 -23.46
C ARG A 193 -13.98 6.02 -23.88
N LYS A 194 -14.41 5.51 -25.04
CA LYS A 194 -15.76 5.77 -25.61
C LYS A 194 -16.10 7.27 -25.65
N GLY A 195 -15.12 8.11 -26.05
CA GLY A 195 -15.29 9.55 -26.16
C GLY A 195 -15.32 10.33 -24.83
N LYS A 196 -15.03 9.68 -23.70
CA LYS A 196 -14.98 10.34 -22.39
C LYS A 196 -13.58 10.23 -21.80
N SER A 197 -13.13 11.26 -21.09
CA SER A 197 -11.89 11.21 -20.32
C SER A 197 -11.95 10.13 -19.25
N VAL A 198 -10.83 9.47 -19.03
CA VAL A 198 -10.65 8.48 -17.97
C VAL A 198 -9.93 9.16 -16.80
N ALA A 199 -10.48 9.02 -15.61
CA ALA A 199 -9.85 9.53 -14.39
C ALA A 199 -8.54 8.78 -14.10
N THR A 200 -7.59 9.45 -13.46
CA THR A 200 -6.26 8.90 -13.13
C THR A 200 -6.21 8.20 -11.78
N ASP A 201 -7.27 8.27 -11.01
CA ASP A 201 -7.40 7.79 -9.63
C ASP A 201 -8.38 6.60 -9.48
N ILE A 202 -8.63 5.89 -10.57
CA ILE A 202 -9.53 4.73 -10.60
C ILE A 202 -8.81 3.45 -11.01
N GLU A 203 -9.30 2.34 -10.50
CA GLU A 203 -8.87 1.01 -10.91
C GLU A 203 -9.77 0.46 -12.03
N LEU A 204 -9.17 0.10 -13.18
CA LEU A 204 -9.89 -0.43 -14.34
C LEU A 204 -9.74 -1.97 -14.43
N PRO A 205 -10.77 -2.68 -14.92
CA PRO A 205 -10.67 -4.13 -15.14
C PRO A 205 -9.73 -4.51 -16.29
N VAL A 206 -9.16 -5.72 -16.21
CA VAL A 206 -8.41 -6.34 -17.31
C VAL A 206 -9.28 -6.39 -18.56
N GLY A 207 -8.65 -6.19 -19.73
CA GLY A 207 -9.32 -6.17 -21.04
C GLY A 207 -9.84 -4.80 -21.48
N ILE A 208 -9.83 -3.81 -20.59
CA ILE A 208 -10.20 -2.43 -20.95
C ILE A 208 -9.16 -1.85 -21.91
N THR A 209 -9.66 -1.18 -22.96
CA THR A 209 -8.87 -0.44 -23.94
C THR A 209 -9.16 1.05 -23.83
N VAL A 210 -8.11 1.85 -23.87
CA VAL A 210 -8.17 3.33 -23.90
C VAL A 210 -7.36 3.87 -25.05
N GLN A 211 -7.62 5.12 -25.41
CA GLN A 211 -6.76 5.92 -26.27
C GLN A 211 -6.06 6.98 -25.42
N GLY A 212 -4.83 7.35 -25.78
CA GLY A 212 -4.07 8.36 -25.05
C GLY A 212 -2.70 8.62 -25.70
N THR A 213 -1.91 9.44 -25.05
CA THR A 213 -0.55 9.77 -25.46
C THR A 213 0.44 9.10 -24.51
N ARG A 214 1.38 8.35 -25.05
CA ARG A 214 2.47 7.74 -24.28
C ARG A 214 3.50 8.81 -23.90
N GLU A 215 3.87 8.82 -22.63
CA GLU A 215 5.01 9.55 -22.09
C GLU A 215 5.93 8.55 -21.42
N ASP A 216 7.16 8.40 -21.93
CA ASP A 216 8.15 7.50 -21.34
C ASP A 216 8.78 8.13 -20.10
N VAL A 217 8.99 7.34 -19.05
CA VAL A 217 9.62 7.73 -17.80
C VAL A 217 10.78 6.79 -17.50
N THR A 218 11.96 7.36 -17.24
CA THR A 218 13.17 6.61 -16.92
C THR A 218 13.50 6.71 -15.42
N MET A 219 14.26 5.74 -14.92
CA MET A 219 14.76 5.80 -13.54
C MET A 219 15.66 7.01 -13.29
N ASP A 220 16.41 7.49 -14.29
CA ASP A 220 17.22 8.72 -14.16
C ASP A 220 16.33 9.94 -13.85
N GLN A 221 15.17 10.05 -14.47
CA GLN A 221 14.19 11.12 -14.19
C GLN A 221 13.61 11.00 -12.77
N VAL A 222 13.36 9.78 -12.31
CA VAL A 222 12.89 9.51 -10.94
C VAL A 222 13.97 9.88 -9.92
N LEU A 223 15.21 9.43 -10.14
CA LEU A 223 16.35 9.75 -9.28
C LEU A 223 16.67 11.25 -9.27
N ALA A 224 16.52 11.94 -10.40
CA ALA A 224 16.71 13.39 -10.47
C ALA A 224 15.66 14.16 -9.67
N ALA A 225 14.42 13.63 -9.57
CA ALA A 225 13.34 14.25 -8.80
C ALA A 225 13.41 13.98 -7.29
N MET A 226 13.79 12.77 -6.89
CA MET A 226 13.67 12.32 -5.49
C MET A 226 15.01 12.08 -4.81
N GLY A 227 16.11 11.99 -5.58
CA GLY A 227 17.38 11.46 -5.10
C GLY A 227 17.39 9.92 -5.01
N PRO A 228 18.58 9.34 -4.80
CA PRO A 228 18.71 7.90 -4.59
C PRO A 228 18.07 7.48 -3.26
N ARG A 229 17.51 6.28 -3.24
CA ARG A 229 16.96 5.70 -2.00
C ARG A 229 18.08 5.43 -0.97
N LYS A 230 17.80 5.82 0.30
CA LYS A 230 18.67 5.51 1.44
C LYS A 230 17.85 5.05 2.65
N PRO A 231 18.23 3.95 3.30
CA PRO A 231 19.33 3.03 2.93
C PRO A 231 19.09 2.38 1.57
N ASP A 232 20.17 2.06 0.84
CA ASP A 232 20.07 1.37 -0.44
C ASP A 232 19.66 -0.10 -0.28
N TYR A 233 19.51 -0.82 -1.42
CA TYR A 233 19.03 -2.19 -1.41
C TYR A 233 19.94 -3.19 -0.67
N THR A 234 21.24 -2.87 -0.51
CA THR A 234 22.20 -3.74 0.22
C THR A 234 22.11 -3.60 1.73
N GLN A 235 21.55 -2.49 2.22
CA GLN A 235 21.44 -2.14 3.63
C GLN A 235 19.98 -2.03 4.10
N SER A 236 19.03 -2.19 3.21
CA SER A 236 17.61 -2.14 3.56
C SER A 236 17.19 -3.31 4.41
N GLN A 237 16.30 -3.05 5.35
CA GLN A 237 15.67 -4.07 6.18
C GLN A 237 14.96 -5.11 5.32
N ARG A 238 15.12 -6.41 5.68
CA ARG A 238 14.57 -7.56 4.94
C ARG A 238 13.56 -8.37 5.77
N GLU A 239 13.66 -8.25 7.08
CA GLU A 239 12.79 -8.95 8.03
C GLU A 239 11.97 -7.94 8.79
N PHE A 240 10.68 -8.18 8.90
CA PHE A 240 9.72 -7.29 9.55
C PHE A 240 8.91 -8.07 10.57
N ARG A 241 8.75 -7.50 11.75
CA ARG A 241 7.91 -8.07 12.81
C ARG A 241 6.58 -7.34 12.86
N LEU A 242 5.50 -8.08 12.66
CA LEU A 242 4.15 -7.56 12.73
C LEU A 242 3.41 -8.18 13.90
N ALA A 243 2.90 -7.35 14.81
CA ALA A 243 1.96 -7.79 15.84
C ALA A 243 0.56 -7.86 15.25
N ILE A 244 -0.08 -9.03 15.31
CA ILE A 244 -1.49 -9.20 14.92
C ILE A 244 -2.35 -9.14 16.17
N VAL A 245 -3.25 -8.17 16.25
CA VAL A 245 -4.11 -7.88 17.40
C VAL A 245 -5.57 -8.06 17.02
N LEU A 246 -6.30 -8.88 17.76
CA LEU A 246 -7.75 -9.01 17.64
C LEU A 246 -8.45 -8.16 18.70
N LEU A 247 -9.19 -7.16 18.27
CA LEU A 247 -10.06 -6.37 19.12
C LEU A 247 -11.42 -7.01 19.20
N THR A 248 -11.87 -7.36 20.42
CA THR A 248 -13.15 -7.98 20.67
C THR A 248 -14.18 -6.96 21.12
N ALA A 249 -15.47 -7.22 20.84
CA ALA A 249 -16.54 -6.39 21.36
C ALA A 249 -16.65 -6.54 22.90
N PRO A 250 -17.09 -5.48 23.62
CA PRO A 250 -17.32 -5.58 25.05
C PRO A 250 -18.31 -6.70 25.39
N GLY A 251 -17.91 -7.54 26.35
CA GLY A 251 -18.76 -8.67 26.82
C GLY A 251 -18.68 -9.94 25.97
N GLU A 252 -17.87 -9.96 24.90
CA GLU A 252 -17.60 -11.20 24.18
C GLU A 252 -16.80 -12.17 25.06
N SER A 253 -17.22 -13.43 25.07
CA SER A 253 -16.51 -14.50 25.77
C SER A 253 -15.36 -15.07 24.95
N ALA A 254 -14.38 -15.70 25.61
CA ALA A 254 -13.30 -16.40 24.93
C ALA A 254 -13.80 -17.42 23.90
N THR A 255 -14.92 -18.11 24.21
CA THR A 255 -15.55 -19.08 23.31
C THR A 255 -16.10 -18.43 22.05
N SER A 256 -16.63 -17.19 22.13
CA SER A 256 -17.25 -16.51 20.98
C SER A 256 -16.21 -16.02 19.95
N PHE A 257 -15.01 -15.64 20.39
CA PHE A 257 -13.97 -15.18 19.47
C PHE A 257 -12.91 -16.22 19.12
N ALA A 258 -12.91 -17.41 19.73
CA ALA A 258 -11.98 -18.50 19.42
C ALA A 258 -11.88 -18.83 17.91
N PRO A 259 -13.01 -18.92 17.15
CA PRO A 259 -12.92 -19.17 15.71
C PRO A 259 -12.19 -18.08 14.92
N TYR A 260 -12.17 -16.85 15.42
CA TYR A 260 -11.43 -15.74 14.79
C TYR A 260 -9.93 -15.85 15.09
N VAL A 261 -9.56 -16.27 16.30
CA VAL A 261 -8.16 -16.54 16.66
C VAL A 261 -7.58 -17.64 15.77
N GLU A 262 -8.29 -18.76 15.59
CA GLU A 262 -7.88 -19.84 14.69
C GLU A 262 -7.66 -19.36 13.25
N ARG A 263 -8.52 -18.50 12.75
CA ARG A 263 -8.34 -17.88 11.41
C ARG A 263 -7.09 -17.03 11.32
N LEU A 264 -6.83 -16.19 12.34
CA LEU A 264 -5.64 -15.33 12.37
C LEU A 264 -4.36 -16.15 12.52
N GLU A 265 -4.37 -17.23 13.29
CA GLU A 265 -3.24 -18.16 13.38
C GLU A 265 -2.96 -18.84 12.03
N SER A 266 -3.99 -19.20 11.28
CA SER A 266 -3.81 -19.76 9.94
C SER A 266 -3.38 -18.72 8.90
N PHE A 267 -3.70 -17.45 9.11
CA PHE A 267 -3.29 -16.32 8.27
C PHE A 267 -1.82 -15.96 8.49
N ARG A 268 -1.33 -16.04 9.73
CA ARG A 268 0.05 -15.75 10.13
C ARG A 268 1.03 -16.76 9.51
#